data_c9bd6b180bb8a7e0f15fe7e145a348f6
#
_entry.id   c9bd6b180bb8a7e0f15fe7e145a348f6
#
_cell.length_a   1.000
_cell.length_b   1.000
_cell.length_c   1.000
_cell.angle_alpha   90.00
_cell.angle_beta   90.00
_cell.angle_gamma   90.00
#
_symmetry.space_group_name_H-M   'P 1'
#
loop_
_entity.id
_entity.type
_entity.pdbx_description
1 polymer ?
#
loop_
_entity_poly.entity_id
_entity_poly.type
_entity_poly.pdbx_seq_one_letter_code
_entity_poly.pdbx_strand_id
1 'polypeptide(L)'
;MTIDYSKNYKEVTELRAKVEELNNSLVQYKTIESTLQNTLVMAQSTAEEVKNVAKQKADQIVEEAKANAQKQVDELNNEIIQKQKELDDVKKQFDIYKAKMESLLISQLELIKDINKED
;
A
#
# COMPACT_ATOMS: atom_id res chain seq x y z
N MET A 1 -21.40 15.71 84.16
CA MET A 1 -20.32 14.82 83.82
C MET A 1 -20.73 13.68 82.89
N THR A 2 -21.84 13.02 83.14
CA THR A 2 -22.34 11.89 82.31
C THR A 2 -22.76 12.29 80.88
N ILE A 3 -23.25 13.52 80.69
CA ILE A 3 -23.67 14.02 79.35
C ILE A 3 -22.49 14.30 78.47
N ASP A 4 -21.41 14.86 79.00
CA ASP A 4 -20.21 15.17 78.23
C ASP A 4 -19.45 13.89 77.82
N TYR A 5 -19.44 12.88 78.62
CA TYR A 5 -18.85 11.58 78.32
C TYR A 5 -19.59 10.86 77.17
N SER A 6 -20.90 10.90 77.25
CA SER A 6 -21.76 10.31 76.18
C SER A 6 -21.60 11.03 74.85
N LYS A 7 -21.50 12.35 74.91
CA LYS A 7 -21.31 13.20 73.77
C LYS A 7 -19.93 12.97 73.10
N ASN A 8 -18.89 12.91 73.92
CA ASN A 8 -17.50 12.59 73.39
C ASN A 8 -17.43 11.19 72.83
N TYR A 9 -18.12 10.22 73.46
CA TYR A 9 -18.14 8.85 72.91
C TYR A 9 -18.84 8.80 71.55
N LYS A 10 -19.89 9.53 71.33
CA LYS A 10 -20.59 9.63 70.06
C LYS A 10 -19.73 10.29 69.05
N GLU A 11 -19.06 11.38 69.37
CA GLU A 11 -18.12 12.10 68.46
C GLU A 11 -16.97 11.21 68.01
N VAL A 12 -16.37 10.46 68.95
CA VAL A 12 -15.29 9.52 68.63
C VAL A 12 -15.80 8.40 67.71
N THR A 13 -16.98 7.85 67.96
CA THR A 13 -17.57 6.81 67.13
C THR A 13 -17.88 7.31 65.74
N GLU A 14 -18.42 8.52 65.58
CA GLU A 14 -18.69 9.16 64.30
C GLU A 14 -17.41 9.44 63.51
N LEU A 15 -16.37 9.93 64.19
CA LEU A 15 -15.06 10.19 63.58
C LEU A 15 -14.41 8.90 63.12
N ARG A 16 -14.48 7.84 63.89
CA ARG A 16 -13.96 6.53 63.49
C ARG A 16 -14.67 5.98 62.26
N ALA A 17 -16.00 6.12 62.21
CA ALA A 17 -16.81 5.73 61.05
C ALA A 17 -16.40 6.52 59.81
N LYS A 18 -16.20 7.83 59.97
CA LYS A 18 -15.72 8.69 58.83
C LYS A 18 -14.35 8.32 58.38
N VAL A 19 -13.41 8.04 59.30
CA VAL A 19 -12.05 7.61 58.94
C VAL A 19 -12.09 6.29 58.18
N GLU A 20 -12.89 5.34 58.61
CA GLU A 20 -13.05 4.07 57.91
C GLU A 20 -13.63 4.24 56.53
N GLU A 21 -14.66 5.08 56.40
CA GLU A 21 -15.26 5.43 55.10
C GLU A 21 -14.25 6.09 54.18
N LEU A 22 -13.47 7.05 54.69
CA LEU A 22 -12.41 7.71 53.92
C LEU A 22 -11.32 6.75 53.49
N ASN A 23 -10.92 5.82 54.33
CA ASN A 23 -9.94 4.79 54.00
C ASN A 23 -10.46 3.86 52.90
N ASN A 24 -11.71 3.46 52.98
CA ASN A 24 -12.35 2.64 51.94
C ASN A 24 -12.40 3.39 50.61
N SER A 25 -12.76 4.67 50.60
CA SER A 25 -12.77 5.52 49.44
C SER A 25 -11.36 5.67 48.86
N LEU A 26 -10.36 5.85 49.71
CA LEU A 26 -8.96 5.96 49.28
C LEU A 26 -8.48 4.69 48.59
N VAL A 27 -8.83 3.52 49.14
CA VAL A 27 -8.51 2.23 48.51
C VAL A 27 -9.15 2.10 47.14
N GLN A 28 -10.42 2.50 47.01
CA GLN A 28 -11.14 2.51 45.75
C GLN A 28 -10.48 3.44 44.72
N TYR A 29 -10.11 4.66 45.13
CA TYR A 29 -9.41 5.61 44.26
C TYR A 29 -8.08 5.07 43.80
N LYS A 30 -7.29 4.45 44.68
CA LYS A 30 -6.02 3.83 44.31
C LYS A 30 -6.20 2.70 43.30
N THR A 31 -7.25 1.89 43.46
CA THR A 31 -7.57 0.81 42.53
C THR A 31 -7.95 1.38 41.16
N ILE A 32 -8.77 2.44 41.13
CA ILE A 32 -9.15 3.13 39.89
C ILE A 32 -7.91 3.73 39.21
N GLU A 33 -7.04 4.39 39.97
CA GLU A 33 -5.79 4.97 39.46
C GLU A 33 -4.91 3.90 38.82
N SER A 34 -4.71 2.77 39.51
CA SER A 34 -3.94 1.66 38.97
C SER A 34 -4.55 1.09 37.68
N THR A 35 -5.88 0.94 37.67
CA THR A 35 -6.60 0.48 36.48
C THR A 35 -6.44 1.46 35.31
N LEU A 36 -6.57 2.77 35.57
CA LEU A 36 -6.38 3.80 34.56
C LEU A 36 -4.96 3.81 34.00
N GLN A 37 -3.95 3.68 34.87
CA GLN A 37 -2.56 3.60 34.44
C GLN A 37 -2.31 2.38 33.57
N ASN A 38 -2.81 1.22 33.97
CA ASN A 38 -2.68 -0.01 33.17
C ASN A 38 -3.40 0.12 31.82
N THR A 39 -4.60 0.71 31.81
CA THR A 39 -5.36 0.96 30.59
C THR A 39 -4.61 1.91 29.67
N LEU A 40 -4.00 2.95 30.22
CA LEU A 40 -3.21 3.92 29.46
C LEU A 40 -1.99 3.24 28.83
N VAL A 41 -1.26 2.42 29.58
CA VAL A 41 -0.11 1.67 29.09
C VAL A 41 -0.52 0.71 27.97
N MET A 42 -1.62 -0.01 28.16
CA MET A 42 -2.17 -0.90 27.13
C MET A 42 -2.60 -0.13 25.87
N ALA A 43 -3.22 1.03 26.05
CA ALA A 43 -3.64 1.88 24.94
C ALA A 43 -2.43 2.40 24.15
N GLN A 44 -1.36 2.82 24.84
CA GLN A 44 -0.11 3.25 24.20
C GLN A 44 0.56 2.11 23.44
N SER A 45 0.62 0.93 24.04
CA SER A 45 1.17 -0.25 23.40
C SER A 45 0.40 -0.65 22.15
N THR A 46 -0.93 -0.64 22.23
CA THR A 46 -1.81 -0.93 21.10
C THR A 46 -1.64 0.13 20.01
N ALA A 47 -1.56 1.40 20.38
CA ALA A 47 -1.35 2.48 19.40
C ALA A 47 -0.03 2.32 18.66
N GLU A 48 1.06 1.98 19.34
CA GLU A 48 2.35 1.70 18.71
C GLU A 48 2.30 0.50 17.77
N GLU A 49 1.62 -0.57 18.19
CA GLU A 49 1.44 -1.76 17.38
C GLU A 49 0.64 -1.46 16.11
N VAL A 50 -0.46 -0.73 16.23
CA VAL A 50 -1.26 -0.29 15.09
C VAL A 50 -0.44 0.57 14.14
N LYS A 51 0.37 1.48 14.69
CA LYS A 51 1.25 2.35 13.91
C LYS A 51 2.29 1.55 13.14
N ASN A 52 2.92 0.57 13.77
CA ASN A 52 3.90 -0.30 13.14
C ASN A 52 3.27 -1.17 12.05
N VAL A 53 2.11 -1.74 12.31
CA VAL A 53 1.36 -2.54 11.31
C VAL A 53 0.97 -1.68 10.12
N ALA A 54 0.48 -0.45 10.36
CA ALA A 54 0.13 0.47 9.29
C ALA A 54 1.34 0.85 8.44
N LYS A 55 2.50 1.06 9.05
CA LYS A 55 3.76 1.36 8.36
C LYS A 55 4.22 0.18 7.50
N GLN A 56 4.17 -1.03 8.05
CA GLN A 56 4.50 -2.24 7.30
C GLN A 56 3.58 -2.45 6.11
N LYS A 57 2.28 -2.25 6.28
CA LYS A 57 1.31 -2.32 5.19
C LYS A 57 1.56 -1.28 4.11
N ALA A 58 1.87 -0.05 4.53
CA ALA A 58 2.19 1.02 3.58
C ALA A 58 3.44 0.67 2.76
N ASP A 59 4.50 0.17 3.39
CA ASP A 59 5.72 -0.26 2.72
C ASP A 59 5.45 -1.41 1.77
N GLN A 60 4.63 -2.38 2.19
CA GLN A 60 4.24 -3.51 1.36
C GLN A 60 3.45 -3.07 0.13
N ILE A 61 2.51 -2.14 0.28
CA ILE A 61 1.74 -1.58 -0.82
C ILE A 61 2.66 -0.89 -1.83
N VAL A 62 3.62 -0.10 -1.35
CA VAL A 62 4.59 0.59 -2.21
C VAL A 62 5.47 -0.41 -2.97
N GLU A 63 5.96 -1.45 -2.30
CA GLU A 63 6.78 -2.49 -2.94
C GLU A 63 5.99 -3.27 -3.99
N GLU A 64 4.75 -3.64 -3.69
CA GLU A 64 3.87 -4.32 -4.65
C GLU A 64 3.57 -3.43 -5.85
N ALA A 65 3.32 -2.14 -5.63
CA ALA A 65 3.09 -1.19 -6.71
C ALA A 65 4.33 -1.06 -7.61
N LYS A 66 5.52 -1.00 -7.02
CA LYS A 66 6.79 -0.96 -7.76
C LYS A 66 7.02 -2.23 -8.57
N ALA A 67 6.77 -3.39 -7.96
CA ALA A 67 6.92 -4.68 -8.64
C ALA A 67 5.95 -4.80 -9.82
N ASN A 68 4.68 -4.40 -9.64
CA ASN A 68 3.68 -4.40 -10.70
C ASN A 68 4.04 -3.43 -11.82
N ALA A 69 4.54 -2.23 -11.48
CA ALA A 69 4.99 -1.26 -12.46
C ALA A 69 6.16 -1.79 -13.28
N GLN A 70 7.13 -2.42 -12.63
CA GLN A 70 8.29 -3.02 -13.31
C GLN A 70 7.85 -4.15 -14.25
N LYS A 71 6.92 -4.98 -13.81
CA LYS A 71 6.35 -6.04 -14.65
C LYS A 71 5.68 -5.49 -15.89
N GLN A 72 4.90 -4.42 -15.75
CA GLN A 72 4.25 -3.75 -16.87
C GLN A 72 5.28 -3.14 -17.84
N VAL A 73 6.33 -2.53 -17.32
CA VAL A 73 7.42 -1.99 -18.15
C VAL A 73 8.12 -3.10 -18.94
N ASP A 74 8.40 -4.23 -18.30
CA ASP A 74 9.03 -5.38 -18.96
C ASP A 74 8.13 -5.96 -20.05
N GLU A 75 6.84 -6.10 -19.80
CA GLU A 75 5.86 -6.55 -20.79
C GLU A 75 5.78 -5.60 -21.98
N LEU A 76 5.74 -4.29 -21.73
CA LEU A 76 5.71 -3.28 -22.77
C LEU A 76 7.01 -3.30 -23.61
N ASN A 77 8.17 -3.45 -22.98
CA ASN A 77 9.43 -3.58 -23.67
C ASN A 77 9.46 -4.80 -24.58
N ASN A 78 8.93 -5.93 -24.13
CA ASN A 78 8.82 -7.13 -24.94
C ASN A 78 7.87 -6.94 -26.13
N GLU A 79 6.76 -6.24 -25.93
CA GLU A 79 5.85 -5.89 -27.02
C GLU A 79 6.51 -4.96 -28.05
N ILE A 80 7.29 -3.99 -27.59
CA ILE A 80 8.05 -3.09 -28.48
C ILE A 80 9.03 -3.88 -29.31
N ILE A 81 9.81 -4.78 -28.73
CA ILE A 81 10.76 -5.64 -29.45
C ILE A 81 10.03 -6.47 -30.50
N GLN A 82 8.89 -7.05 -30.15
CA GLN A 82 8.09 -7.86 -31.07
C GLN A 82 7.54 -7.02 -32.23
N LYS A 83 7.05 -5.81 -31.95
CA LYS A 83 6.58 -4.88 -32.98
C LYS A 83 7.70 -4.41 -33.91
N GLN A 84 8.90 -4.21 -33.37
CA GLN A 84 10.06 -3.88 -34.22
C GLN A 84 10.42 -5.01 -35.16
N LYS A 85 10.35 -6.26 -34.70
CA LYS A 85 10.57 -7.44 -35.57
C LYS A 85 9.51 -7.53 -36.67
N GLU A 86 8.23 -7.32 -36.30
CA GLU A 86 7.15 -7.30 -37.29
C GLU A 86 7.33 -6.19 -38.33
N LEU A 87 7.78 -5.02 -37.89
CA LEU A 87 8.04 -3.91 -38.77
C LEU A 87 9.19 -4.23 -39.73
N ASP A 88 10.28 -4.82 -39.24
CA ASP A 88 11.41 -5.23 -40.07
C ASP A 88 10.99 -6.28 -41.11
N ASP A 89 10.17 -7.23 -40.73
CA ASP A 89 9.62 -8.25 -41.63
C ASP A 89 8.76 -7.61 -42.74
N VAL A 90 7.90 -6.67 -42.38
CA VAL A 90 7.06 -5.93 -43.34
C VAL A 90 7.94 -5.13 -44.28
N LYS A 91 9.00 -4.47 -43.81
CA LYS A 91 9.95 -3.74 -44.66
C LYS A 91 10.65 -4.66 -45.63
N LYS A 92 11.11 -5.83 -45.19
CA LYS A 92 11.74 -6.84 -46.07
C LYS A 92 10.76 -7.32 -47.13
N GLN A 93 9.52 -7.62 -46.76
CA GLN A 93 8.50 -8.01 -47.73
C GLN A 93 8.21 -6.91 -48.74
N PHE A 94 8.17 -5.68 -48.29
CA PHE A 94 7.99 -4.51 -49.17
C PHE A 94 9.14 -4.38 -50.16
N ASP A 95 10.39 -4.51 -49.69
CA ASP A 95 11.57 -4.43 -50.54
C ASP A 95 11.59 -5.54 -51.60
N ILE A 96 11.22 -6.77 -51.21
CA ILE A 96 11.11 -7.89 -52.14
C ILE A 96 10.00 -7.62 -53.16
N TYR A 97 8.86 -7.15 -52.74
CA TYR A 97 7.76 -6.80 -53.63
C TYR A 97 8.16 -5.71 -54.62
N LYS A 98 8.81 -4.66 -54.14
CA LYS A 98 9.32 -3.56 -54.95
C LYS A 98 10.31 -4.06 -56.01
N ALA A 99 11.26 -4.91 -55.62
CA ALA A 99 12.24 -5.49 -56.54
C ALA A 99 11.55 -6.34 -57.61
N LYS A 100 10.56 -7.14 -57.29
CA LYS A 100 9.77 -7.91 -58.23
C LYS A 100 9.00 -7.03 -59.21
N MET A 101 8.39 -5.97 -58.71
CA MET A 101 7.66 -5.01 -59.56
C MET A 101 8.60 -4.27 -60.51
N GLU A 102 9.76 -3.84 -60.05
CA GLU A 102 10.78 -3.21 -60.91
C GLU A 102 11.25 -4.17 -61.99
N SER A 103 11.54 -5.42 -61.64
CA SER A 103 11.95 -6.47 -62.58
C SER A 103 10.86 -6.73 -63.63
N LEU A 104 9.61 -6.81 -63.24
CA LEU A 104 8.48 -6.99 -64.17
C LEU A 104 8.34 -5.80 -65.13
N LEU A 105 8.47 -4.57 -64.61
CA LEU A 105 8.39 -3.35 -65.41
C LEU A 105 9.50 -3.28 -66.44
N ILE A 106 10.74 -3.64 -66.03
CA ILE A 106 11.89 -3.70 -66.97
C ILE A 106 11.63 -4.73 -68.04
N SER A 107 11.16 -5.93 -67.70
CA SER A 107 10.84 -6.97 -68.67
C SER A 107 9.76 -6.54 -69.68
N GLN A 108 8.73 -5.84 -69.19
CA GLN A 108 7.68 -5.31 -70.07
C GLN A 108 8.20 -4.22 -70.99
N LEU A 109 9.05 -3.34 -70.50
CA LEU A 109 9.69 -2.30 -71.33
C LEU A 109 10.56 -2.91 -72.42
N GLU A 110 11.32 -3.97 -72.12
CA GLU A 110 12.15 -4.68 -73.10
C GLU A 110 11.27 -5.33 -74.18
N LEU A 111 10.15 -5.94 -73.81
CA LEU A 111 9.20 -6.51 -74.76
C LEU A 111 8.60 -5.45 -75.69
N ILE A 112 8.26 -4.30 -75.17
CA ILE A 112 7.76 -3.17 -75.94
C ILE A 112 8.82 -2.68 -76.93
N LYS A 113 10.08 -2.57 -76.48
CA LYS A 113 11.23 -2.19 -77.36
C LYS A 113 11.47 -3.19 -78.47
N ASP A 114 11.39 -4.49 -78.19
CA ASP A 114 11.55 -5.56 -79.21
C ASP A 114 10.39 -5.53 -80.22
N ILE A 115 9.18 -5.28 -79.80
CA ILE A 115 8.03 -5.12 -80.70
C ILE A 115 8.21 -3.92 -81.63
N ASN A 116 8.73 -2.79 -81.11
CA ASN A 116 9.00 -1.59 -81.90
C ASN A 116 10.15 -1.78 -82.85
N LYS A 117 11.13 -2.63 -82.54
CA LYS A 117 12.28 -2.92 -83.42
C LYS A 117 11.91 -3.82 -84.61
N GLU A 118 10.89 -4.67 -84.48
CA GLU A 118 10.43 -5.55 -85.58
C GLU A 118 9.60 -4.82 -86.64
N ASP A 119 9.04 -3.67 -86.26
CA ASP A 119 8.37 -2.78 -87.18
C ASP A 119 9.38 -1.84 -87.90
#